data_397220b7191c9ae6db85829e17917bbb
#
_entry.id   397220b7191c9ae6db85829e17917bbb
#
_cell.length_a   1.000
_cell.length_b   1.000
_cell.length_c   1.000
_cell.angle_alpha   90.00
_cell.angle_beta   90.00
_cell.angle_gamma   90.00
#
_symmetry.space_group_name_H-M   'P 1'
#
loop_
_entity.id
_entity.type
_entity.pdbx_description
1 polymer ?
#
loop_
_entity_poly.entity_id
_entity_poly.type
_entity_poly.pdbx_seq_one_letter_code
_entity_poly.pdbx_strand_id
1 'polypeptide(L)'
;MSREIVRVAVESQVAQAAAILGRAFQNDPLMVYTIPDAAERARMLPEFYFRMLRFGVLAGEVYTAGSPMEAAALWLPPGVQWTRERVQAAGLHELSSVIGADAIARFREVVGPEAQARERDMTEPYWYLLLLGVEPALQGRGLGGELIAPTIQRALSEGAPCYVETEQPRNVAFYRRHGFELIIDGQAAGTTGVRFWTFRQPPKR
;
A
#
# COMPACT_ATOMS: atom_id res chain seq x y z
N MET A 1 -11.36 4.01 23.06
CA MET A 1 -11.14 5.38 22.53
C MET A 1 -10.66 5.23 21.10
N SER A 2 -11.33 5.85 20.12
CA SER A 2 -10.89 5.90 18.71
C SER A 2 -9.62 6.75 18.66
N ARG A 3 -8.63 6.30 17.89
CA ARG A 3 -7.38 7.05 17.70
C ARG A 3 -7.59 8.19 16.72
N GLU A 4 -6.88 9.27 16.94
CA GLU A 4 -6.89 10.37 15.98
C GLU A 4 -6.25 9.94 14.68
N ILE A 5 -6.96 10.15 13.56
CA ILE A 5 -6.46 9.90 12.21
C ILE A 5 -6.05 11.26 11.63
N VAL A 6 -4.79 11.36 11.24
CA VAL A 6 -4.20 12.59 10.74
C VAL A 6 -3.75 12.40 9.29
N ARG A 7 -4.10 13.36 8.43
CA ARG A 7 -3.55 13.43 7.08
C ARG A 7 -2.14 13.99 7.12
N VAL A 8 -1.19 13.26 6.54
CA VAL A 8 0.22 13.67 6.47
C VAL A 8 0.39 14.83 5.49
N ALA A 9 1.04 15.90 5.94
CA ALA A 9 1.27 17.09 5.13
C ALA A 9 2.73 17.56 5.14
N VAL A 10 3.57 17.05 6.06
CA VAL A 10 4.96 17.49 6.23
C VAL A 10 5.95 16.34 6.14
N GLU A 11 7.16 16.64 5.67
CA GLU A 11 8.18 15.64 5.36
C GLU A 11 8.64 14.81 6.58
N SER A 12 8.69 15.43 7.76
CA SER A 12 9.03 14.72 9.00
C SER A 12 8.02 13.62 9.36
N GLN A 13 6.73 13.85 9.09
CA GLN A 13 5.68 12.84 9.26
C GLN A 13 5.81 11.73 8.21
N VAL A 14 6.19 12.07 6.96
CA VAL A 14 6.47 11.08 5.91
C VAL A 14 7.58 10.13 6.34
N ALA A 15 8.67 10.64 6.91
CA ALA A 15 9.78 9.82 7.39
C ALA A 15 9.35 8.86 8.53
N GLN A 16 8.54 9.33 9.48
CA GLN A 16 8.01 8.49 10.56
C GLN A 16 7.09 7.38 10.01
N ALA A 17 6.17 7.74 9.11
CA ALA A 17 5.26 6.78 8.47
C ALA A 17 6.03 5.74 7.65
N ALA A 18 7.07 6.17 6.91
CA ALA A 18 7.92 5.28 6.13
C ALA A 18 8.67 4.26 7.00
N ALA A 19 9.17 4.69 8.15
CA ALA A 19 9.81 3.79 9.10
C ALA A 19 8.83 2.72 9.64
N ILE A 20 7.57 3.07 9.90
CA ILE A 20 6.51 2.12 10.29
C ILE A 20 6.25 1.13 9.16
N LEU A 21 6.04 1.63 7.92
CA LEU A 21 5.83 0.76 6.77
C LEU A 21 7.03 -0.16 6.55
N GLY A 22 8.26 0.33 6.68
CA GLY A 22 9.46 -0.49 6.59
C GLY A 22 9.44 -1.68 7.55
N ARG A 23 9.02 -1.48 8.81
CA ARG A 23 8.88 -2.55 9.80
C ARG A 23 7.67 -3.45 9.52
N ALA A 24 6.54 -2.87 9.13
CA ALA A 24 5.30 -3.60 8.85
C ALA A 24 5.45 -4.58 7.68
N PHE A 25 6.20 -4.17 6.64
CA PHE A 25 6.43 -4.94 5.43
C PHE A 25 7.74 -5.76 5.45
N GLN A 26 8.47 -5.79 6.56
CA GLN A 26 9.74 -6.53 6.70
C GLN A 26 9.63 -8.00 6.30
N ASN A 27 8.50 -8.64 6.59
CA ASN A 27 8.21 -10.04 6.28
C ASN A 27 7.08 -10.21 5.25
N ASP A 28 6.81 -9.19 4.46
CA ASP A 28 5.87 -9.25 3.37
C ASP A 28 6.43 -10.09 2.22
N PRO A 29 5.66 -11.03 1.61
CA PRO A 29 6.16 -11.91 0.55
C PRO A 29 6.75 -11.17 -0.64
N LEU A 30 6.14 -10.05 -1.07
CA LEU A 30 6.69 -9.20 -2.12
C LEU A 30 8.07 -8.66 -1.73
N MET A 31 8.19 -8.11 -0.50
CA MET A 31 9.45 -7.52 -0.06
C MET A 31 10.52 -8.55 0.23
N VAL A 32 10.16 -9.75 0.72
CA VAL A 32 11.07 -10.88 0.91
C VAL A 32 11.62 -11.37 -0.44
N TYR A 33 10.78 -11.44 -1.46
CA TYR A 33 11.22 -11.80 -2.81
C TYR A 33 12.10 -10.70 -3.43
N THR A 34 11.70 -9.45 -3.26
CA THR A 34 12.38 -8.28 -3.81
C THR A 34 13.79 -8.12 -3.22
N ILE A 35 13.91 -8.20 -1.90
CA ILE A 35 15.17 -8.05 -1.15
C ILE A 35 15.31 -9.25 -0.21
N PRO A 36 15.90 -10.37 -0.63
CA PRO A 36 15.94 -11.61 0.15
C PRO A 36 16.69 -11.48 1.49
N ASP A 37 17.77 -10.72 1.54
CA ASP A 37 18.51 -10.50 2.78
C ASP A 37 17.72 -9.65 3.77
N ALA A 38 17.51 -10.17 4.97
CA ALA A 38 16.67 -9.53 5.97
C ALA A 38 17.29 -8.24 6.55
N ALA A 39 18.61 -8.17 6.66
CA ALA A 39 19.30 -7.00 7.18
C ALA A 39 19.32 -5.86 6.13
N GLU A 40 19.57 -6.21 4.86
CA GLU A 40 19.44 -5.25 3.76
C GLU A 40 18.02 -4.74 3.63
N ARG A 41 17.04 -5.63 3.72
CA ARG A 41 15.63 -5.27 3.68
C ARG A 41 15.25 -4.30 4.81
N ALA A 42 15.68 -4.55 6.05
CA ALA A 42 15.45 -3.65 7.17
C ALA A 42 16.06 -2.26 6.97
N ARG A 43 17.23 -2.19 6.31
CA ARG A 43 17.92 -0.94 6.01
C ARG A 43 17.28 -0.16 4.85
N MET A 44 16.79 -0.86 3.81
CA MET A 44 16.35 -0.26 2.56
C MET A 44 14.86 0.14 2.56
N LEU A 45 13.99 -0.64 3.22
CA LEU A 45 12.54 -0.42 3.17
C LEU A 45 12.09 0.96 3.68
N PRO A 46 12.66 1.54 4.75
CA PRO A 46 12.25 2.89 5.16
C PRO A 46 12.43 3.92 4.06
N GLU A 47 13.52 3.87 3.31
CA GLU A 47 13.80 4.81 2.21
C GLU A 47 12.94 4.51 0.98
N PHE A 48 12.67 3.24 0.68
CA PHE A 48 11.72 2.83 -0.36
C PHE A 48 10.33 3.40 -0.08
N TYR A 49 9.78 3.18 1.14
CA TYR A 49 8.46 3.68 1.51
C TYR A 49 8.42 5.20 1.68
N PHE A 50 9.53 5.85 2.03
CA PHE A 50 9.60 7.30 2.06
C PHE A 50 9.28 7.90 0.69
N ARG A 51 9.87 7.37 -0.39
CA ARG A 51 9.58 7.83 -1.76
C ARG A 51 8.16 7.51 -2.19
N MET A 52 7.65 6.34 -1.84
CA MET A 52 6.25 5.97 -2.11
C MET A 52 5.28 6.93 -1.41
N LEU A 53 5.51 7.26 -0.14
CA LEU A 53 4.69 8.18 0.62
C LEU A 53 4.82 9.63 0.13
N ARG A 54 6.00 10.06 -0.34
CA ARG A 54 6.16 11.37 -1.00
C ARG A 54 5.29 11.45 -2.25
N PHE A 55 5.25 10.40 -3.07
CA PHE A 55 4.30 10.34 -4.17
C PHE A 55 2.85 10.46 -3.68
N GLY A 56 2.52 9.77 -2.59
CA GLY A 56 1.21 9.86 -1.94
C GLY A 56 0.84 11.27 -1.49
N VAL A 57 1.77 12.03 -0.91
CA VAL A 57 1.55 13.43 -0.52
C VAL A 57 1.33 14.33 -1.73
N LEU A 58 2.02 14.06 -2.85
CA LEU A 58 1.92 14.86 -4.08
C LEU A 58 0.68 14.55 -4.93
N ALA A 59 0.23 13.30 -4.94
CA ALA A 59 -0.77 12.82 -5.89
C ALA A 59 -1.93 12.06 -5.25
N GLY A 60 -1.83 11.71 -3.99
CA GLY A 60 -2.81 10.92 -3.25
C GLY A 60 -3.10 11.50 -1.88
N GLU A 61 -3.37 10.60 -0.95
CA GLU A 61 -3.66 10.93 0.43
C GLU A 61 -2.96 9.93 1.36
N VAL A 62 -2.10 10.45 2.23
CA VAL A 62 -1.42 9.67 3.25
C VAL A 62 -2.08 9.95 4.59
N TYR A 63 -2.48 8.89 5.28
CA TYR A 63 -3.08 8.96 6.61
C TYR A 63 -2.25 8.19 7.62
N THR A 64 -2.22 8.69 8.85
CA THR A 64 -1.58 8.04 9.98
C THR A 64 -2.52 7.99 11.17
N ALA A 65 -2.29 7.06 12.08
CA ALA A 65 -3.04 6.94 13.32
C ALA A 65 -2.12 6.74 14.51
N GLY A 66 -2.55 7.26 15.68
CA GLY A 66 -1.85 7.14 16.95
C GLY A 66 -0.93 8.32 17.29
N SER A 67 -0.69 8.48 18.60
CA SER A 67 0.27 9.43 19.17
C SER A 67 1.03 8.74 20.32
N PRO A 68 2.27 8.28 20.08
CA PRO A 68 3.06 8.37 18.85
C PRO A 68 2.42 7.63 17.66
N MET A 69 2.88 7.94 16.43
CA MET A 69 2.37 7.32 15.21
C MET A 69 2.55 5.78 15.24
N GLU A 70 1.47 5.05 14.97
CA GLU A 70 1.38 3.58 15.10
C GLU A 70 1.03 2.87 13.79
N ALA A 71 0.46 3.60 12.83
CA ALA A 71 0.03 3.05 11.53
C ALA A 71 0.07 4.12 10.43
N ALA A 72 0.19 3.66 9.19
CA ALA A 72 0.14 4.52 8.01
C ALA A 72 -0.60 3.82 6.86
N ALA A 73 -1.34 4.61 6.08
CA ALA A 73 -2.01 4.19 4.85
C ALA A 73 -1.78 5.21 3.74
N LEU A 74 -1.64 4.72 2.50
CA LEU A 74 -1.60 5.52 1.30
C LEU A 74 -2.77 5.13 0.40
N TRP A 75 -3.61 6.11 0.11
CA TRP A 75 -4.69 6.01 -0.85
C TRP A 75 -4.40 6.84 -2.10
N LEU A 76 -4.72 6.30 -3.26
CA LEU A 76 -4.75 7.04 -4.51
C LEU A 76 -6.21 7.26 -4.91
N PRO A 77 -6.65 8.53 -5.02
CA PRO A 77 -8.01 8.87 -5.46
C PRO A 77 -8.24 8.48 -6.93
N PRO A 78 -9.51 8.38 -7.36
CA PRO A 78 -9.86 8.10 -8.74
C PRO A 78 -9.12 9.01 -9.74
N GLY A 79 -8.58 8.42 -10.82
CA GLY A 79 -7.93 9.16 -11.90
C GLY A 79 -6.50 9.63 -11.64
N VAL A 80 -5.87 9.25 -10.51
CA VAL A 80 -4.46 9.57 -10.28
C VAL A 80 -3.57 8.92 -11.33
N GLN A 81 -2.69 9.75 -11.92
CA GLN A 81 -1.72 9.34 -12.92
C GLN A 81 -0.29 9.37 -12.35
N TRP A 82 0.48 8.33 -12.67
CA TRP A 82 1.92 8.24 -12.39
C TRP A 82 2.72 9.03 -13.45
N THR A 83 2.55 10.36 -13.46
CA THR A 83 3.25 11.18 -14.43
C THR A 83 4.74 11.24 -14.13
N ARG A 84 5.54 11.50 -15.19
CA ARG A 84 6.99 11.62 -15.06
C ARG A 84 7.38 12.68 -14.03
N GLU A 85 6.69 13.83 -14.03
CA GLU A 85 6.94 14.93 -13.11
C GLU A 85 6.71 14.53 -11.65
N ARG A 86 5.60 13.82 -11.36
CA ARG A 86 5.28 13.33 -10.01
C ARG A 86 6.26 12.26 -9.55
N VAL A 87 6.63 11.33 -10.44
CA VAL A 87 7.62 10.28 -10.18
C VAL A 87 8.99 10.91 -9.86
N GLN A 88 9.41 11.93 -10.62
CA GLN A 88 10.65 12.66 -10.34
C GLN A 88 10.58 13.45 -9.04
N ALA A 89 9.51 14.22 -8.80
CA ALA A 89 9.34 15.01 -7.59
C ALA A 89 9.30 14.14 -6.31
N ALA A 90 8.76 12.93 -6.39
CA ALA A 90 8.78 11.96 -5.29
C ALA A 90 10.11 11.25 -5.11
N GLY A 91 11.05 11.33 -6.07
CA GLY A 91 12.31 10.60 -6.08
C GLY A 91 12.18 9.11 -6.45
N LEU A 92 11.03 8.69 -6.98
CA LEU A 92 10.80 7.29 -7.36
C LEU A 92 11.68 6.80 -8.52
N HIS A 93 12.14 7.71 -9.37
CA HIS A 93 13.10 7.41 -10.45
C HIS A 93 14.46 6.95 -9.92
N GLU A 94 14.79 7.23 -8.66
CA GLU A 94 16.02 6.84 -7.99
C GLU A 94 15.94 5.51 -7.22
N LEU A 95 14.78 4.82 -7.27
CA LEU A 95 14.58 3.58 -6.50
C LEU A 95 15.64 2.51 -6.79
N SER A 96 16.14 2.42 -8.04
CA SER A 96 17.21 1.49 -8.39
C SER A 96 18.53 1.81 -7.67
N SER A 97 18.77 3.07 -7.32
CA SER A 97 19.93 3.48 -6.51
C SER A 97 19.73 3.18 -5.01
N VAL A 98 18.48 3.08 -4.57
CA VAL A 98 18.12 2.81 -3.16
C VAL A 98 18.18 1.34 -2.81
N ILE A 99 17.52 0.49 -3.64
CA ILE A 99 17.38 -0.95 -3.36
C ILE A 99 18.15 -1.85 -4.33
N GLY A 100 18.82 -1.27 -5.33
CA GLY A 100 19.56 -1.99 -6.35
C GLY A 100 18.74 -2.37 -7.58
N ALA A 101 19.40 -2.47 -8.74
CA ALA A 101 18.74 -2.78 -10.01
C ALA A 101 18.07 -4.15 -10.02
N ASP A 102 18.74 -5.17 -9.44
CA ASP A 102 18.21 -6.53 -9.37
C ASP A 102 16.95 -6.61 -8.48
N ALA A 103 16.94 -5.86 -7.37
CA ALA A 103 15.77 -5.78 -6.51
C ALA A 103 14.60 -5.10 -7.25
N ILE A 104 14.85 -4.04 -8.02
CA ILE A 104 13.81 -3.41 -8.86
C ILE A 104 13.30 -4.39 -9.93
N ALA A 105 14.17 -5.20 -10.54
CA ALA A 105 13.73 -6.21 -11.50
C ALA A 105 12.78 -7.22 -10.84
N ARG A 106 13.17 -7.81 -9.69
CA ARG A 106 12.33 -8.73 -8.91
C ARG A 106 11.01 -8.08 -8.46
N PHE A 107 11.04 -6.82 -8.00
CA PHE A 107 9.83 -6.08 -7.63
C PHE A 107 8.85 -6.01 -8.81
N ARG A 108 9.33 -5.69 -10.01
CA ARG A 108 8.50 -5.59 -11.21
C ARG A 108 7.91 -6.92 -11.67
N GLU A 109 8.61 -8.03 -11.42
CA GLU A 109 8.11 -9.38 -11.72
C GLU A 109 6.84 -9.72 -10.92
N VAL A 110 6.68 -9.18 -9.73
CA VAL A 110 5.48 -9.37 -8.91
C VAL A 110 4.42 -8.32 -9.20
N VAL A 111 4.77 -7.03 -9.15
CA VAL A 111 3.77 -5.96 -9.30
C VAL A 111 3.25 -5.81 -10.74
N GLY A 112 3.97 -6.33 -11.76
CA GLY A 112 3.51 -6.31 -13.15
C GLY A 112 2.22 -7.09 -13.35
N PRO A 113 2.15 -8.39 -12.99
CA PRO A 113 0.93 -9.18 -13.00
C PRO A 113 -0.22 -8.59 -12.17
N GLU A 114 0.08 -7.99 -11.02
CA GLU A 114 -0.92 -7.30 -10.17
C GLU A 114 -1.51 -6.09 -10.88
N ALA A 115 -0.66 -5.27 -11.51
CA ALA A 115 -1.11 -4.11 -12.27
C ALA A 115 -1.99 -4.52 -13.46
N GLN A 116 -1.63 -5.59 -14.18
CA GLN A 116 -2.46 -6.14 -15.27
C GLN A 116 -3.82 -6.65 -14.76
N ALA A 117 -3.83 -7.33 -13.61
CA ALA A 117 -5.07 -7.77 -12.98
C ALA A 117 -5.95 -6.58 -12.60
N ARG A 118 -5.38 -5.55 -11.99
CA ARG A 118 -6.09 -4.32 -11.61
C ARG A 118 -6.67 -3.60 -12.84
N GLU A 119 -5.90 -3.44 -13.91
CA GLU A 119 -6.38 -2.82 -15.17
C GLU A 119 -7.54 -3.59 -15.79
N ARG A 120 -7.52 -4.92 -15.73
CA ARG A 120 -8.61 -5.77 -16.22
C ARG A 120 -9.87 -5.65 -15.36
N ASP A 121 -9.71 -5.64 -14.04
CA ASP A 121 -10.80 -5.78 -13.06
C ASP A 121 -11.43 -4.43 -12.68
N MET A 122 -10.69 -3.32 -12.89
CA MET A 122 -11.12 -1.96 -12.53
C MET A 122 -11.23 -1.07 -13.77
N THR A 123 -12.39 -1.13 -14.43
CA THR A 123 -12.67 -0.36 -15.67
C THR A 123 -13.29 1.01 -15.42
N GLU A 124 -13.73 1.29 -14.20
CA GLU A 124 -14.28 2.57 -13.74
C GLU A 124 -13.29 3.27 -12.80
N PRO A 125 -13.40 4.60 -12.58
CA PRO A 125 -12.57 5.31 -11.61
C PRO A 125 -12.77 4.76 -10.19
N TYR A 126 -11.68 4.52 -9.45
CA TYR A 126 -11.70 3.87 -8.13
C TYR A 126 -10.69 4.49 -7.16
N TRP A 127 -10.96 4.33 -5.87
CA TRP A 127 -10.00 4.57 -4.80
C TRP A 127 -9.07 3.36 -4.66
N TYR A 128 -7.76 3.59 -4.71
CA TYR A 128 -6.78 2.50 -4.59
C TYR A 128 -6.03 2.60 -3.26
N LEU A 129 -6.23 1.60 -2.38
CA LEU A 129 -5.43 1.44 -1.18
C LEU A 129 -4.08 0.82 -1.56
N LEU A 130 -3.09 1.68 -1.83
CA LEU A 130 -1.77 1.25 -2.28
C LEU A 130 -0.91 0.68 -1.13
N LEU A 131 -0.99 1.28 0.06
CA LEU A 131 -0.23 0.84 1.24
C LEU A 131 -1.10 0.90 2.48
N LEU A 132 -0.98 -0.13 3.33
CA LEU A 132 -1.52 -0.16 4.68
C LEU A 132 -0.55 -0.92 5.59
N GLY A 133 0.05 -0.23 6.54
CA GLY A 133 0.95 -0.83 7.52
C GLY A 133 0.65 -0.37 8.94
N VAL A 134 0.74 -1.32 9.86
CA VAL A 134 0.61 -1.11 11.31
C VAL A 134 1.89 -1.59 11.96
N GLU A 135 2.39 -0.83 12.94
CA GLU A 135 3.54 -1.22 13.76
C GLU A 135 3.40 -2.69 14.22
N PRO A 136 4.38 -3.57 13.96
CA PRO A 136 4.24 -5.02 14.20
C PRO A 136 3.72 -5.39 15.60
N ALA A 137 4.20 -4.72 16.63
CA ALA A 137 3.77 -4.97 18.02
C ALA A 137 2.31 -4.57 18.31
N LEU A 138 1.67 -3.83 17.40
CA LEU A 138 0.31 -3.29 17.56
C LEU A 138 -0.69 -3.90 16.57
N GLN A 139 -0.24 -4.82 15.71
CA GLN A 139 -1.12 -5.54 14.79
C GLN A 139 -2.19 -6.35 15.54
N GLY A 140 -3.32 -6.61 14.87
CA GLY A 140 -4.43 -7.35 15.46
C GLY A 140 -5.32 -6.56 16.43
N ARG A 141 -5.05 -5.27 16.66
CA ARG A 141 -5.79 -4.40 17.60
C ARG A 141 -6.81 -3.47 16.91
N GLY A 142 -7.14 -3.72 15.63
CA GLY A 142 -8.15 -2.94 14.90
C GLY A 142 -7.63 -1.68 14.19
N LEU A 143 -6.38 -1.24 14.46
CA LEU A 143 -5.79 0.00 13.93
C LEU A 143 -5.89 0.16 12.41
N GLY A 144 -5.58 -0.90 11.67
CA GLY A 144 -5.66 -0.87 10.21
C GLY A 144 -7.08 -0.58 9.73
N GLY A 145 -8.09 -1.18 10.38
CA GLY A 145 -9.49 -0.94 10.07
C GLY A 145 -9.94 0.48 10.39
N GLU A 146 -9.57 1.00 11.57
CA GLU A 146 -9.83 2.39 11.96
C GLU A 146 -9.24 3.36 10.93
N LEU A 147 -8.02 3.09 10.44
CA LEU A 147 -7.30 3.97 9.53
C LEU A 147 -7.90 4.02 8.12
N ILE A 148 -8.43 2.90 7.61
CA ILE A 148 -9.00 2.85 6.25
C ILE A 148 -10.49 3.23 6.19
N ALA A 149 -11.23 3.09 7.30
CA ALA A 149 -12.68 3.28 7.34
C ALA A 149 -13.15 4.67 6.84
N PRO A 150 -12.52 5.81 7.18
CA PRO A 150 -12.98 7.11 6.69
C PRO A 150 -12.92 7.24 5.16
N THR A 151 -11.83 6.75 4.53
CA THR A 151 -11.71 6.82 3.06
C THR A 151 -12.70 5.87 2.38
N ILE A 152 -12.93 4.69 2.94
CA ILE A 152 -13.96 3.77 2.46
C ILE A 152 -15.35 4.42 2.52
N GLN A 153 -15.71 5.07 3.64
CA GLN A 153 -17.00 5.75 3.76
C GLN A 153 -17.16 6.90 2.77
N ARG A 154 -16.07 7.65 2.53
CA ARG A 154 -16.06 8.72 1.51
C ARG A 154 -16.26 8.14 0.11
N ALA A 155 -15.52 7.11 -0.27
CA ALA A 155 -15.68 6.43 -1.56
C ALA A 155 -17.10 5.95 -1.79
N LEU A 156 -17.72 5.33 -0.77
CA LEU A 156 -19.12 4.91 -0.82
C LEU A 156 -20.08 6.08 -1.01
N SER A 157 -19.84 7.23 -0.38
CA SER A 157 -20.67 8.44 -0.53
C SER A 157 -20.51 9.10 -1.91
N GLU A 158 -19.34 8.95 -2.53
CA GLU A 158 -19.01 9.42 -3.88
C GLU A 158 -19.51 8.44 -4.97
N GLY A 159 -20.03 7.26 -4.58
CA GLY A 159 -20.41 6.20 -5.53
C GLY A 159 -19.22 5.56 -6.24
N ALA A 160 -18.01 5.69 -5.69
CA ALA A 160 -16.80 5.12 -6.26
C ALA A 160 -16.42 3.81 -5.55
N PRO A 161 -15.98 2.78 -6.29
CA PRO A 161 -15.45 1.56 -5.68
C PRO A 161 -14.06 1.80 -5.06
N CYS A 162 -13.68 0.92 -4.12
CA CYS A 162 -12.31 0.81 -3.64
C CYS A 162 -11.65 -0.47 -4.19
N TYR A 163 -10.34 -0.42 -4.35
CA TYR A 163 -9.52 -1.56 -4.76
C TYR A 163 -8.30 -1.72 -3.85
N VAL A 164 -7.87 -2.95 -3.64
CA VAL A 164 -6.65 -3.30 -2.93
C VAL A 164 -6.13 -4.65 -3.38
N GLU A 165 -4.81 -4.81 -3.40
CA GLU A 165 -4.12 -6.10 -3.54
C GLU A 165 -3.24 -6.38 -2.31
N THR A 166 -2.90 -7.66 -2.09
CA THR A 166 -2.03 -8.11 -1.01
C THR A 166 -1.40 -9.46 -1.33
N GLU A 167 -0.18 -9.67 -0.92
CA GLU A 167 0.55 -10.93 -1.02
C GLU A 167 0.47 -11.75 0.29
N GLN A 168 -0.26 -11.23 1.28
CA GLN A 168 -0.44 -11.86 2.58
C GLN A 168 -1.80 -12.59 2.67
N PRO A 169 -1.86 -13.93 2.70
CA PRO A 169 -3.12 -14.66 2.79
C PRO A 169 -3.92 -14.32 4.07
N ARG A 170 -3.24 -13.95 5.17
CA ARG A 170 -3.89 -13.53 6.42
C ARG A 170 -4.75 -12.27 6.26
N ASN A 171 -4.44 -11.42 5.27
CA ASN A 171 -5.18 -10.18 5.01
C ASN A 171 -6.54 -10.43 4.33
N VAL A 172 -6.78 -11.62 3.77
CA VAL A 172 -8.08 -11.98 3.14
C VAL A 172 -9.24 -11.78 4.10
N ALA A 173 -9.12 -12.31 5.32
CA ALA A 173 -10.16 -12.16 6.33
C ALA A 173 -10.30 -10.69 6.81
N PHE A 174 -9.22 -9.93 6.82
CA PHE A 174 -9.23 -8.52 7.17
C PHE A 174 -10.03 -7.71 6.14
N TYR A 175 -9.71 -7.80 4.86
CA TYR A 175 -10.40 -7.02 3.82
C TYR A 175 -11.88 -7.41 3.70
N ARG A 176 -12.21 -8.72 3.78
CA ARG A 176 -13.61 -9.17 3.79
C ARG A 176 -14.43 -8.53 4.92
N ARG A 177 -13.88 -8.44 6.14
CA ARG A 177 -14.56 -7.78 7.28
C ARG A 177 -14.80 -6.29 7.08
N HIS A 178 -14.04 -5.64 6.19
CA HIS A 178 -14.20 -4.23 5.85
C HIS A 178 -15.02 -4.00 4.58
N GLY A 179 -15.76 -5.03 4.12
CA GLY A 179 -16.71 -4.92 3.01
C GLY A 179 -16.10 -5.11 1.62
N PHE A 180 -14.85 -5.56 1.54
CA PHE A 180 -14.25 -5.89 0.26
C PHE A 180 -14.63 -7.31 -0.18
N GLU A 181 -14.95 -7.44 -1.46
CA GLU A 181 -15.21 -8.69 -2.16
C GLU A 181 -13.90 -9.19 -2.80
N LEU A 182 -13.61 -10.48 -2.65
CA LEU A 182 -12.44 -11.11 -3.25
C LEU A 182 -12.67 -11.31 -4.76
N ILE A 183 -11.73 -10.85 -5.58
CA ILE A 183 -11.75 -11.04 -7.05
C ILE A 183 -10.79 -12.15 -7.44
N ILE A 184 -9.52 -12.07 -6.99
CA ILE A 184 -8.48 -13.07 -7.25
C ILE A 184 -8.11 -13.74 -5.93
N ASP A 185 -8.12 -15.08 -5.93
CA ASP A 185 -7.80 -15.90 -4.76
C ASP A 185 -6.43 -16.58 -4.92
N GLY A 186 -5.38 -15.86 -4.56
CA GLY A 186 -4.03 -16.39 -4.50
C GLY A 186 -3.44 -16.78 -5.87
N GLN A 187 -3.59 -15.93 -6.87
CA GLN A 187 -2.94 -16.11 -8.16
C GLN A 187 -1.42 -15.97 -8.02
N ALA A 188 -0.66 -16.82 -8.71
CA ALA A 188 0.79 -16.67 -8.77
C ALA A 188 1.19 -15.45 -9.62
N ALA A 189 2.12 -14.66 -9.12
CA ALA A 189 2.73 -13.56 -9.86
C ALA A 189 3.82 -14.13 -10.80
N GLY A 190 3.41 -14.54 -12.00
CA GLY A 190 4.30 -15.17 -12.97
C GLY A 190 4.96 -16.43 -12.41
N THR A 191 6.29 -16.54 -12.54
CA THR A 191 7.11 -17.67 -12.06
C THR A 191 7.80 -17.41 -10.73
N THR A 192 7.49 -16.28 -10.04
CA THR A 192 8.19 -15.84 -8.83
C THR A 192 7.90 -16.70 -7.59
N GLY A 193 6.83 -17.48 -7.59
CA GLY A 193 6.32 -18.18 -6.42
C GLY A 193 5.53 -17.28 -5.43
N VAL A 194 5.58 -15.96 -5.60
CA VAL A 194 4.75 -15.03 -4.83
C VAL A 194 3.30 -15.12 -5.31
N ARG A 195 2.37 -15.19 -4.39
CA ARG A 195 0.93 -15.22 -4.69
C ARG A 195 0.29 -13.93 -4.22
N PHE A 196 -0.72 -13.44 -4.95
CA PHE A 196 -1.46 -12.24 -4.60
C PHE A 196 -2.97 -12.46 -4.61
N TRP A 197 -3.65 -11.66 -3.83
CA TRP A 197 -5.10 -11.59 -3.68
C TRP A 197 -5.56 -10.19 -4.01
N THR A 198 -6.62 -10.05 -4.79
CA THR A 198 -7.19 -8.76 -5.11
C THR A 198 -8.62 -8.64 -4.63
N PHE A 199 -8.98 -7.42 -4.26
CA PHE A 199 -10.28 -7.14 -3.67
C PHE A 199 -10.86 -5.86 -4.24
N ARG A 200 -12.17 -5.84 -4.40
CA ARG A 200 -12.95 -4.67 -4.74
C ARG A 200 -14.02 -4.47 -3.69
N GLN A 201 -14.20 -3.25 -3.23
CA GLN A 201 -15.39 -2.87 -2.51
C GLN A 201 -16.32 -2.14 -3.49
N PRO A 202 -17.51 -2.69 -3.80
CA PRO A 202 -18.44 -2.06 -4.73
C PRO A 202 -18.99 -0.76 -4.12
N PRO A 203 -19.38 0.22 -4.95
CA PRO A 203 -20.12 1.39 -4.49
C PRO A 203 -21.47 0.94 -3.89
N LYS A 204 -22.04 1.74 -2.97
CA LYS A 204 -23.42 1.53 -2.54
C LYS A 204 -24.34 1.79 -3.72
N ARG A 205 -25.24 0.84 -3.99
CA ARG A 205 -26.36 1.01 -4.93
C ARG A 205 -27.37 1.98 -4.38
#